data_26f26d309973ac178112f6ce9bcc3943
#
_entry.id   26f26d309973ac178112f6ce9bcc3943
#
_cell.length_a   1.000
_cell.length_b   1.000
_cell.length_c   1.000
_cell.angle_alpha   90.00
_cell.angle_beta   90.00
_cell.angle_gamma   90.00
#
_symmetry.space_group_name_H-M   'P 1'
#
loop_
_entity.id
_entity.type
_entity.pdbx_description
1 polymer ?
#
loop_
_entity_poly.entity_id
_entity_poly.type
_entity_poly.pdbx_seq_one_letter_code
_entity_poly.pdbx_strand_id
1 'polypeptide(L)'
;MNQHGRAHWLDWDHPVRIKLRCFGIPRYFLPPIFFISSIAGILETTDRIRKALRLKSTRKPKLNLREVNLNQVHLNPTDLRGLRTEQSNSAANDLDCKSSLDIARLMNVEDATVAGAVALVLPQIARTIDFVVAALRRGGRLIYVGAGTSGRIAALDAAECSPTFNTDRVQFIIAGGAKALAADSEISEDDAKQGREEMSRRKPGKDDVVVGIAASGRTPFTVAAVKRARERGARTIALTCNPGSPLERAAGFAIVVQVGPEVLAGSSRMKAATAHKMVLNMISTGAMSRLGYVYGSLMINVVPKNEKLTQRAVAILEQASGADSAAARRALEASGHRTPVAVVMLIAGVARAQAVAALKKSSRNVRRAISIASNKWNAV
;
A
#
# COMPACT_ATOMS: atom_id res chain seq x y z
N MET A 1 18.73 32.49 49.19
CA MET A 1 18.23 33.56 48.29
C MET A 1 17.87 32.84 46.99
N ASN A 2 16.62 32.42 46.84
CA ASN A 2 15.53 32.93 45.98
C ASN A 2 15.98 33.10 44.53
N GLN A 3 15.38 32.54 43.46
CA GLN A 3 13.94 32.45 43.21
C GLN A 3 13.64 31.45 42.05
N HIS A 4 12.44 30.91 42.14
CA HIS A 4 11.63 30.12 41.27
C HIS A 4 11.51 30.65 39.81
N GLY A 5 11.55 29.72 38.83
CA GLY A 5 10.99 29.89 37.49
C GLY A 5 10.06 28.72 37.19
N ARG A 6 8.76 28.92 37.36
CA ARG A 6 7.71 27.95 36.99
C ARG A 6 7.51 27.97 35.49
N ALA A 7 7.57 26.81 34.85
CA ALA A 7 7.09 26.59 33.48
C ALA A 7 5.55 26.57 33.49
N HIS A 8 4.94 27.49 32.73
CA HIS A 8 3.50 27.49 32.47
C HIS A 8 3.21 26.50 31.31
N TRP A 9 2.39 25.51 31.61
CA TRP A 9 1.71 24.67 30.64
C TRP A 9 0.55 25.45 30.02
N LEU A 10 0.51 25.57 28.70
CA LEU A 10 -0.59 26.20 27.95
C LEU A 10 -1.80 25.24 27.93
N ASP A 11 -2.90 25.76 28.44
CA ASP A 11 -4.24 25.18 28.49
C ASP A 11 -4.87 25.23 27.09
N TRP A 12 -5.42 24.11 26.61
CA TRP A 12 -5.94 23.89 25.25
C TRP A 12 -7.46 24.02 25.14
N ASP A 13 -8.13 24.78 26.04
CA ASP A 13 -9.58 24.95 26.01
C ASP A 13 -10.01 26.39 25.72
N HIS A 14 -9.82 26.86 24.47
CA HIS A 14 -10.61 27.99 23.98
C HIS A 14 -10.92 27.87 22.48
N PRO A 15 -12.22 27.88 22.08
CA PRO A 15 -12.60 27.86 20.68
C PRO A 15 -12.37 29.22 20.03
N VAL A 16 -11.51 29.27 19.02
CA VAL A 16 -11.32 30.44 18.16
C VAL A 16 -12.59 30.66 17.33
N ARG A 17 -13.38 31.67 17.69
CA ARG A 17 -14.51 32.16 16.88
C ARG A 17 -13.98 32.96 15.69
N ILE A 18 -13.96 32.34 14.50
CA ILE A 18 -13.80 33.08 13.24
C ILE A 18 -15.19 33.64 12.86
N LYS A 19 -15.34 34.97 12.89
CA LYS A 19 -16.49 35.67 12.35
C LYS A 19 -16.43 35.64 10.82
N LEU A 20 -17.11 34.72 10.18
CA LEU A 20 -17.50 34.83 8.76
C LEU A 20 -18.84 35.61 8.69
N ARG A 21 -18.75 36.90 8.29
CA ARG A 21 -19.89 37.59 7.72
C ARG A 21 -20.03 37.11 6.28
N CYS A 22 -21.13 36.46 5.95
CA CYS A 22 -21.77 36.57 4.66
C CYS A 22 -23.09 35.77 4.60
N PHE A 23 -24.17 36.47 4.33
CA PHE A 23 -25.43 36.10 3.64
C PHE A 23 -26.13 34.78 3.98
N GLY A 24 -27.33 34.94 4.51
CA GLY A 24 -28.28 33.92 4.91
C GLY A 24 -28.73 33.00 3.77
N ILE A 25 -28.70 31.72 4.05
CA ILE A 25 -29.52 30.68 3.44
C ILE A 25 -29.87 29.67 4.55
N PRO A 26 -31.18 29.27 4.69
CA PRO A 26 -31.60 28.38 5.77
C PRO A 26 -31.22 26.92 5.52
N ARG A 27 -30.92 26.23 6.63
CA ARG A 27 -30.80 24.76 6.64
C ARG A 27 -32.12 24.12 6.26
N TYR A 28 -32.16 23.31 5.21
CA TYR A 28 -32.99 22.10 5.08
C TYR A 28 -32.55 21.27 3.87
N PHE A 29 -32.34 19.96 4.10
CA PHE A 29 -32.33 18.83 3.17
C PHE A 29 -31.52 18.91 1.87
N LEU A 30 -30.44 18.15 1.81
CA LEU A 30 -29.79 17.74 0.56
C LEU A 30 -30.22 16.31 0.20
N PRO A 31 -30.83 16.10 -0.97
CA PRO A 31 -30.74 14.85 -1.72
C PRO A 31 -29.70 14.96 -2.86
N PRO A 32 -29.31 13.84 -3.54
CA PRO A 32 -28.09 13.72 -4.30
C PRO A 32 -28.23 14.24 -5.73
N ILE A 33 -27.84 15.51 -5.97
CA ILE A 33 -27.75 16.09 -7.32
C ILE A 33 -26.43 16.86 -7.44
N PHE A 34 -25.31 16.11 -7.54
CA PHE A 34 -24.00 16.71 -7.84
C PHE A 34 -23.28 16.03 -9.01
N PHE A 35 -24.05 15.46 -9.97
CA PHE A 35 -23.44 14.81 -11.14
C PHE A 35 -23.83 15.43 -12.50
N ILE A 36 -24.59 16.52 -12.53
CA ILE A 36 -25.04 17.11 -13.79
C ILE A 36 -24.45 18.50 -14.08
N SER A 37 -23.88 19.21 -13.09
CA SER A 37 -23.30 20.54 -13.31
C SER A 37 -21.91 20.53 -13.97
N SER A 38 -21.17 19.42 -13.94
CA SER A 38 -19.84 19.32 -14.58
C SER A 38 -19.88 19.15 -16.10
N ILE A 39 -20.98 18.63 -16.66
CA ILE A 39 -21.10 18.42 -18.11
C ILE A 39 -21.52 19.72 -18.81
N ALA A 40 -22.35 20.54 -18.18
CA ALA A 40 -22.72 21.83 -18.73
C ALA A 40 -21.57 22.84 -18.81
N GLY A 41 -20.67 22.84 -17.80
CA GLY A 41 -19.47 23.68 -17.79
C GLY A 41 -18.43 23.30 -18.86
N ILE A 42 -18.34 22.00 -19.22
CA ILE A 42 -17.45 21.51 -20.27
C ILE A 42 -18.00 21.84 -21.66
N LEU A 43 -19.30 21.85 -21.85
CA LEU A 43 -19.96 22.21 -23.12
C LEU A 43 -19.86 23.71 -23.41
N GLU A 44 -20.00 24.59 -22.40
CA GLU A 44 -19.84 26.05 -22.58
C GLU A 44 -18.38 26.44 -22.94
N THR A 45 -17.38 25.76 -22.35
CA THR A 45 -15.96 26.01 -22.68
C THR A 45 -15.61 25.55 -24.09
N THR A 46 -16.20 24.44 -24.57
CA THR A 46 -15.97 23.96 -25.94
C THR A 46 -16.61 24.85 -26.99
N ASP A 47 -17.76 25.49 -26.71
CA ASP A 47 -18.37 26.42 -27.63
C ASP A 47 -17.66 27.79 -27.70
N ARG A 48 -17.10 28.27 -26.58
CA ARG A 48 -16.24 29.46 -26.58
C ARG A 48 -14.93 29.22 -27.35
N ILE A 49 -14.35 28.06 -27.26
CA ILE A 49 -13.15 27.67 -28.03
C ILE A 49 -13.49 27.52 -29.53
N ARG A 50 -14.64 26.96 -29.88
CA ARG A 50 -15.09 26.88 -31.28
C ARG A 50 -15.39 28.27 -31.88
N LYS A 51 -15.89 29.21 -31.11
CA LYS A 51 -16.12 30.59 -31.57
C LYS A 51 -14.80 31.38 -31.75
N ALA A 52 -13.82 31.16 -30.90
CA ALA A 52 -12.48 31.77 -31.01
C ALA A 52 -11.66 31.23 -32.20
N LEU A 53 -11.89 29.97 -32.61
CA LEU A 53 -11.18 29.35 -33.71
C LEU A 53 -11.82 29.62 -35.10
N ARG A 54 -13.00 30.29 -35.19
CA ARG A 54 -13.66 30.63 -36.44
C ARG A 54 -13.20 31.93 -37.13
N LEU A 55 -12.27 32.65 -36.54
CA LEU A 55 -11.72 33.87 -37.12
C LEU A 55 -10.25 33.66 -37.50
N LYS A 56 -10.06 33.42 -38.82
CA LYS A 56 -8.80 33.34 -39.60
C LYS A 56 -8.23 31.93 -39.84
N SER A 57 -8.65 31.33 -40.98
CA SER A 57 -7.71 30.70 -41.90
C SER A 57 -8.43 30.21 -43.16
N THR A 58 -8.29 30.90 -44.24
CA THR A 58 -8.51 30.41 -45.60
C THR A 58 -7.28 29.62 -46.03
N ARG A 59 -7.18 28.38 -45.64
CA ARG A 59 -6.48 27.26 -46.29
C ARG A 59 -6.61 26.03 -45.42
N LYS A 60 -7.41 25.07 -45.89
CA LYS A 60 -7.48 23.73 -45.28
C LYS A 60 -6.19 22.98 -45.57
N PRO A 61 -5.36 22.63 -44.58
CA PRO A 61 -4.38 21.55 -44.81
C PRO A 61 -5.15 20.24 -44.88
N LYS A 62 -5.01 19.49 -45.97
CA LYS A 62 -5.44 18.09 -46.02
C LYS A 62 -4.58 17.31 -45.03
N LEU A 63 -5.08 17.10 -43.80
CA LEU A 63 -4.50 16.16 -42.87
C LEU A 63 -4.73 14.76 -43.42
N ASN A 64 -3.68 14.16 -43.93
CA ASN A 64 -3.67 12.79 -44.42
C ASN A 64 -3.69 11.88 -43.19
N LEU A 65 -4.88 11.46 -42.74
CA LEU A 65 -5.08 10.50 -41.63
C LEU A 65 -4.77 9.06 -42.09
N ARG A 66 -3.70 8.87 -42.84
CA ARG A 66 -3.16 7.54 -43.10
C ARG A 66 -2.18 7.19 -41.99
N GLU A 67 -2.64 6.32 -41.09
CA GLU A 67 -1.85 5.40 -40.29
C GLU A 67 -0.79 6.02 -39.39
N VAL A 68 -1.20 6.64 -38.29
CA VAL A 68 -0.38 6.66 -37.09
C VAL A 68 -0.48 5.26 -36.49
N ASN A 69 0.46 4.41 -36.85
CA ASN A 69 0.60 3.08 -36.31
C ASN A 69 1.04 3.22 -34.83
N LEU A 70 0.07 3.25 -33.90
CA LEU A 70 0.29 3.38 -32.46
C LEU A 70 1.14 2.23 -31.87
N ASN A 71 1.44 1.21 -32.67
CA ASN A 71 2.25 0.06 -32.27
C ASN A 71 3.76 0.26 -32.46
N GLN A 72 4.23 1.39 -32.96
CA GLN A 72 5.66 1.65 -33.23
C GLN A 72 6.25 2.86 -32.52
N VAL A 73 5.67 3.33 -31.44
CA VAL A 73 6.43 4.20 -30.54
C VAL A 73 7.38 3.29 -29.76
N HIS A 74 8.52 2.96 -30.35
CA HIS A 74 9.67 2.45 -29.61
C HIS A 74 10.11 3.57 -28.66
N LEU A 75 9.51 3.61 -27.46
CA LEU A 75 10.05 4.42 -26.38
C LEU A 75 11.46 3.91 -26.12
N ASN A 76 12.47 4.70 -26.50
CA ASN A 76 13.85 4.40 -26.15
C ASN A 76 13.88 4.11 -24.63
N PRO A 77 14.39 2.96 -24.19
CA PRO A 77 14.42 2.62 -22.76
C PRO A 77 15.06 3.70 -21.88
N THR A 78 15.93 4.51 -22.47
CA THR A 78 16.65 5.63 -21.82
C THR A 78 15.94 6.99 -21.91
N ASP A 79 14.81 7.13 -22.63
CA ASP A 79 14.11 8.42 -22.70
C ASP A 79 13.25 8.65 -21.44
N LEU A 80 13.75 9.46 -20.53
CA LEU A 80 13.10 9.82 -19.26
C LEU A 80 12.12 10.98 -19.41
N ARG A 81 12.16 11.76 -20.52
CA ARG A 81 11.40 13.01 -20.70
C ARG A 81 9.87 12.85 -20.59
N GLY A 82 9.36 11.67 -20.90
CA GLY A 82 7.93 11.37 -20.80
C GLY A 82 7.46 10.87 -19.43
N LEU A 83 8.36 10.67 -18.48
CA LEU A 83 8.02 10.13 -17.15
C LEU A 83 7.60 11.24 -16.20
N ARG A 84 6.44 11.09 -15.56
CA ARG A 84 5.96 12.05 -14.55
C ARG A 84 6.90 12.16 -13.35
N THR A 85 7.56 11.07 -12.97
CA THR A 85 8.54 11.03 -11.88
C THR A 85 9.82 11.81 -12.17
N GLU A 86 10.12 12.11 -13.45
CA GLU A 86 11.31 12.84 -13.89
C GLU A 86 11.01 14.32 -14.20
N GLN A 87 9.75 14.71 -14.19
CA GLN A 87 9.35 16.10 -14.43
C GLN A 87 9.73 16.98 -13.24
N SER A 88 10.03 18.24 -13.52
CA SER A 88 10.23 19.24 -12.47
C SER A 88 8.91 19.61 -11.81
N ASN A 89 8.93 19.77 -10.49
CA ASN A 89 7.82 20.31 -9.73
C ASN A 89 7.93 21.83 -9.69
N SER A 90 6.97 22.52 -10.29
CA SER A 90 6.98 24.00 -10.38
C SER A 90 6.96 24.69 -9.01
N ALA A 91 6.40 24.06 -7.97
CA ALA A 91 6.41 24.58 -6.62
C ALA A 91 7.79 24.51 -5.94
N ALA A 92 8.73 23.76 -6.53
CA ALA A 92 10.06 23.51 -5.99
C ALA A 92 11.19 24.16 -6.82
N ASN A 93 10.88 25.04 -7.79
CA ASN A 93 11.88 25.62 -8.69
C ASN A 93 12.99 26.40 -7.97
N ASP A 94 12.74 26.94 -6.78
CA ASP A 94 13.63 27.71 -5.94
C ASP A 94 13.95 26.97 -4.62
N LEU A 95 13.95 25.64 -4.62
CA LEU A 95 14.12 24.80 -3.44
C LEU A 95 15.43 25.11 -2.70
N ASP A 96 16.50 25.33 -3.43
CA ASP A 96 17.84 25.66 -2.92
C ASP A 96 17.95 27.04 -2.27
N CYS A 97 16.99 27.94 -2.56
CA CYS A 97 16.92 29.28 -1.98
C CYS A 97 15.96 29.36 -0.77
N LYS A 98 15.24 28.31 -0.46
CA LYS A 98 14.24 28.31 0.61
C LYS A 98 14.85 28.14 2.01
N SER A 99 14.19 28.70 3.01
CA SER A 99 14.51 28.40 4.40
C SER A 99 14.19 26.94 4.73
N SER A 100 14.83 26.38 5.77
CA SER A 100 14.55 25.02 6.23
C SER A 100 13.06 24.79 6.54
N LEU A 101 12.38 25.79 7.10
CA LEU A 101 10.95 25.72 7.39
C LEU A 101 10.11 25.69 6.11
N ASP A 102 10.46 26.46 5.09
CA ASP A 102 9.72 26.50 3.84
C ASP A 102 9.95 25.24 3.01
N ILE A 103 11.16 24.66 3.05
CA ILE A 103 11.43 23.33 2.48
C ILE A 103 10.53 22.29 3.16
N ALA A 104 10.48 22.26 4.49
CA ALA A 104 9.66 21.31 5.24
C ALA A 104 8.16 21.51 4.94
N ARG A 105 7.68 22.74 4.87
CA ARG A 105 6.30 23.06 4.49
C ARG A 105 5.97 22.58 3.08
N LEU A 106 6.83 22.87 2.11
CA LEU A 106 6.64 22.42 0.73
C LEU A 106 6.55 20.90 0.65
N MET A 107 7.50 20.20 1.27
CA MET A 107 7.49 18.72 1.29
C MET A 107 6.22 18.18 1.94
N ASN A 108 5.78 18.75 3.06
CA ASN A 108 4.56 18.31 3.75
C ASN A 108 3.30 18.51 2.89
N VAL A 109 3.19 19.65 2.17
CA VAL A 109 2.08 19.92 1.25
C VAL A 109 2.06 18.91 0.10
N GLU A 110 3.22 18.64 -0.50
CA GLU A 110 3.34 17.65 -1.57
C GLU A 110 3.03 16.22 -1.08
N ASP A 111 3.56 15.82 0.08
CA ASP A 111 3.30 14.50 0.66
C ASP A 111 1.83 14.29 1.03
N ALA A 112 1.12 15.34 1.43
CA ALA A 112 -0.32 15.29 1.70
C ALA A 112 -1.15 14.83 0.48
N THR A 113 -0.65 15.02 -0.74
CA THR A 113 -1.32 14.57 -1.97
C THR A 113 -1.26 13.05 -2.19
N VAL A 114 -0.32 12.36 -1.57
CA VAL A 114 -0.04 10.94 -1.80
C VAL A 114 -1.23 10.06 -1.42
N ALA A 115 -1.85 10.31 -0.27
CA ALA A 115 -3.01 9.53 0.17
C ALA A 115 -4.18 9.65 -0.80
N GLY A 116 -4.40 10.84 -1.37
CA GLY A 116 -5.40 11.07 -2.42
C GLY A 116 -5.09 10.28 -3.70
N ALA A 117 -3.83 10.26 -4.13
CA ALA A 117 -3.40 9.48 -5.29
C ALA A 117 -3.59 7.97 -5.07
N VAL A 118 -3.28 7.46 -3.87
CA VAL A 118 -3.53 6.05 -3.49
C VAL A 118 -5.03 5.75 -3.46
N ALA A 119 -5.87 6.67 -3.01
CA ALA A 119 -7.32 6.49 -2.97
C ALA A 119 -7.93 6.19 -4.34
N LEU A 120 -7.37 6.76 -5.41
CA LEU A 120 -7.84 6.52 -6.79
C LEU A 120 -7.63 5.07 -7.27
N VAL A 121 -6.73 4.32 -6.63
CA VAL A 121 -6.39 2.94 -7.00
C VAL A 121 -6.82 1.90 -5.96
N LEU A 122 -7.66 2.27 -4.99
CA LEU A 122 -8.20 1.34 -3.98
C LEU A 122 -8.90 0.11 -4.59
N PRO A 123 -9.66 0.19 -5.69
CA PRO A 123 -10.23 -1.00 -6.31
C PRO A 123 -9.19 -1.99 -6.80
N GLN A 124 -8.06 -1.52 -7.37
CA GLN A 124 -6.96 -2.35 -7.81
C GLN A 124 -6.22 -2.99 -6.62
N ILE A 125 -6.04 -2.21 -5.53
CA ILE A 125 -5.47 -2.71 -4.28
C ILE A 125 -6.35 -3.81 -3.68
N ALA A 126 -7.66 -3.57 -3.58
CA ALA A 126 -8.61 -4.55 -3.07
C ALA A 126 -8.60 -5.85 -3.87
N ARG A 127 -8.57 -5.76 -5.20
CA ARG A 127 -8.45 -6.95 -6.07
C ARG A 127 -7.11 -7.67 -5.87
N THR A 128 -6.03 -6.93 -5.63
CA THR A 128 -4.72 -7.52 -5.31
C THR A 128 -4.76 -8.25 -3.97
N ILE A 129 -5.40 -7.69 -2.95
CA ILE A 129 -5.65 -8.36 -1.67
C ILE A 129 -6.37 -9.70 -1.90
N ASP A 130 -7.43 -9.72 -2.72
CA ASP A 130 -8.15 -10.96 -3.03
C ASP A 130 -7.26 -12.00 -3.73
N PHE A 131 -6.40 -11.59 -4.65
CA PHE A 131 -5.42 -12.47 -5.28
C PHE A 131 -4.46 -13.08 -4.26
N VAL A 132 -3.92 -12.26 -3.35
CA VAL A 132 -3.01 -12.71 -2.30
C VAL A 132 -3.71 -13.65 -1.33
N VAL A 133 -4.94 -13.34 -0.89
CA VAL A 133 -5.75 -14.22 -0.04
C VAL A 133 -5.95 -15.59 -0.69
N ALA A 134 -6.33 -15.60 -1.96
CA ALA A 134 -6.54 -16.85 -2.70
C ALA A 134 -5.25 -17.67 -2.83
N ALA A 135 -4.11 -17.00 -3.09
CA ALA A 135 -2.80 -17.63 -3.18
C ALA A 135 -2.38 -18.26 -1.85
N LEU A 136 -2.40 -17.49 -0.77
CA LEU A 136 -1.99 -17.94 0.55
C LEU A 136 -2.86 -19.08 1.10
N ARG A 137 -4.16 -19.10 0.77
CA ARG A 137 -5.06 -20.22 1.10
C ARG A 137 -4.66 -21.54 0.43
N ARG A 138 -4.11 -21.47 -0.78
CA ARG A 138 -3.59 -22.65 -1.50
C ARG A 138 -2.16 -23.05 -1.10
N GLY A 139 -1.59 -22.36 -0.11
CA GLY A 139 -0.22 -22.62 0.36
C GLY A 139 0.85 -21.85 -0.41
N GLY A 140 0.47 -20.96 -1.31
CA GLY A 140 1.38 -20.08 -2.04
C GLY A 140 1.97 -18.95 -1.20
N ARG A 141 2.69 -18.02 -1.87
CA ARG A 141 3.44 -16.93 -1.26
C ARG A 141 3.10 -15.59 -1.92
N LEU A 142 3.34 -14.51 -1.19
CA LEU A 142 3.45 -13.17 -1.71
C LEU A 142 4.94 -12.83 -1.83
N ILE A 143 5.41 -12.53 -3.03
CA ILE A 143 6.82 -12.23 -3.31
C ILE A 143 6.89 -10.82 -3.89
N TYR A 144 7.55 -9.93 -3.20
CA TYR A 144 7.87 -8.59 -3.69
C TYR A 144 9.19 -8.61 -4.45
N VAL A 145 9.32 -7.80 -5.50
CA VAL A 145 10.58 -7.62 -6.20
C VAL A 145 10.76 -6.17 -6.63
N GLY A 146 11.93 -5.61 -6.34
CA GLY A 146 12.26 -4.22 -6.65
C GLY A 146 13.75 -3.95 -6.55
N ALA A 147 14.14 -2.71 -6.91
CA ALA A 147 15.50 -2.23 -6.79
C ALA A 147 15.50 -0.92 -5.97
N GLY A 148 16.68 -0.52 -5.46
CA GLY A 148 16.85 0.72 -4.72
C GLY A 148 15.82 0.89 -3.60
N THR A 149 15.21 2.08 -3.52
CA THR A 149 14.17 2.40 -2.52
C THR A 149 12.95 1.47 -2.62
N SER A 150 12.50 1.11 -3.83
CA SER A 150 11.37 0.21 -4.03
C SER A 150 11.65 -1.18 -3.44
N GLY A 151 12.88 -1.69 -3.62
CA GLY A 151 13.32 -2.96 -3.02
C GLY A 151 13.44 -2.90 -1.50
N ARG A 152 13.90 -1.76 -0.94
CA ARG A 152 14.01 -1.57 0.51
C ARG A 152 12.63 -1.50 1.19
N ILE A 153 11.65 -0.83 0.57
CA ILE A 153 10.27 -0.79 1.07
C ILE A 153 9.62 -2.18 1.01
N ALA A 154 9.88 -2.94 -0.06
CA ALA A 154 9.47 -4.32 -0.18
C ALA A 154 10.04 -5.20 0.94
N ALA A 155 11.33 -5.04 1.24
CA ALA A 155 12.02 -5.73 2.33
C ALA A 155 11.43 -5.36 3.70
N LEU A 156 11.15 -4.08 3.92
CA LEU A 156 10.54 -3.58 5.15
C LEU A 156 9.18 -4.23 5.39
N ASP A 157 8.24 -4.17 4.43
CA ASP A 157 6.91 -4.76 4.59
C ASP A 157 6.99 -6.29 4.81
N ALA A 158 7.84 -6.99 4.07
CA ALA A 158 8.03 -8.44 4.23
C ALA A 158 8.62 -8.80 5.60
N ALA A 159 9.60 -8.04 6.09
CA ALA A 159 10.21 -8.26 7.40
C ALA A 159 9.23 -8.04 8.55
N GLU A 160 8.38 -7.02 8.46
CA GLU A 160 7.38 -6.68 9.48
C GLU A 160 6.18 -7.66 9.52
N CYS A 161 5.93 -8.41 8.44
CA CYS A 161 4.90 -9.44 8.41
C CYS A 161 5.20 -10.61 9.37
N SER A 162 6.47 -10.97 9.57
CA SER A 162 6.86 -12.07 10.45
C SER A 162 6.50 -11.79 11.92
N PRO A 163 6.93 -10.69 12.56
CA PRO A 163 6.58 -10.41 13.96
C PRO A 163 5.10 -10.08 14.15
N THR A 164 4.41 -9.54 13.13
CA THR A 164 3.01 -9.10 13.22
C THR A 164 2.03 -10.27 13.05
N PHE A 165 2.27 -11.12 12.06
CA PHE A 165 1.33 -12.17 11.67
C PHE A 165 1.89 -13.59 11.89
N ASN A 166 3.14 -13.72 12.35
CA ASN A 166 3.82 -15.00 12.50
C ASN A 166 3.78 -15.83 11.20
N THR A 167 4.23 -15.22 10.10
CA THR A 167 4.24 -15.83 8.76
C THR A 167 5.57 -15.58 8.04
N ASP A 168 6.01 -16.55 7.28
CA ASP A 168 7.15 -16.51 6.36
C ASP A 168 6.72 -16.46 4.89
N ARG A 169 5.40 -16.36 4.67
CA ARG A 169 4.80 -16.39 3.33
C ARG A 169 4.92 -15.08 2.55
N VAL A 170 5.32 -13.99 3.19
CA VAL A 170 5.64 -12.72 2.53
C VAL A 170 7.14 -12.61 2.41
N GLN A 171 7.63 -12.55 1.17
CA GLN A 171 9.05 -12.60 0.83
C GLN A 171 9.43 -11.43 -0.07
N PHE A 172 10.71 -11.12 -0.17
CA PHE A 172 11.20 -10.08 -1.07
C PHE A 172 12.44 -10.51 -1.85
N ILE A 173 12.65 -9.84 -2.97
CA ILE A 173 13.86 -9.87 -3.80
C ILE A 173 14.26 -8.43 -4.05
N ILE A 174 15.51 -8.09 -3.79
CA ILE A 174 16.07 -6.76 -4.05
C ILE A 174 17.28 -6.89 -4.97
N ALA A 175 17.40 -6.00 -5.95
CA ALA A 175 18.57 -5.91 -6.81
C ALA A 175 19.82 -5.68 -5.96
N GLY A 176 20.91 -6.39 -6.24
CA GLY A 176 22.13 -6.35 -5.42
C GLY A 176 22.06 -7.18 -4.12
N GLY A 177 20.93 -7.86 -3.84
CA GLY A 177 20.78 -8.78 -2.70
C GLY A 177 20.82 -8.07 -1.35
N ALA A 178 21.18 -8.79 -0.28
CA ALA A 178 21.14 -8.27 1.10
C ALA A 178 22.00 -7.01 1.32
N LYS A 179 23.10 -6.86 0.59
CA LYS A 179 23.97 -5.67 0.70
C LYS A 179 23.25 -4.39 0.30
N ALA A 180 22.32 -4.47 -0.67
CA ALA A 180 21.55 -3.33 -1.16
C ALA A 180 20.52 -2.76 -0.14
N LEU A 181 20.30 -3.44 0.97
CA LEU A 181 19.46 -2.91 2.06
C LEU A 181 20.13 -1.70 2.74
N ALA A 182 21.45 -1.69 2.86
CA ALA A 182 22.21 -0.66 3.56
C ALA A 182 23.15 0.16 2.68
N ALA A 183 23.41 -0.29 1.44
CA ALA A 183 24.33 0.36 0.52
C ALA A 183 23.65 0.68 -0.81
N ASP A 184 24.31 1.51 -1.61
CA ASP A 184 23.89 1.79 -2.98
C ASP A 184 24.06 0.55 -3.87
N SER A 185 23.13 0.37 -4.82
CA SER A 185 23.09 -0.77 -5.73
C SER A 185 22.58 -0.38 -7.13
N GLU A 186 22.80 0.87 -7.54
CA GLU A 186 22.30 1.39 -8.83
C GLU A 186 22.70 0.51 -10.02
N ILE A 187 23.96 0.06 -10.07
CA ILE A 187 24.45 -0.84 -11.12
C ILE A 187 23.61 -2.12 -11.23
N SER A 188 23.10 -2.63 -10.11
CA SER A 188 22.28 -3.85 -10.09
C SER A 188 20.85 -3.65 -10.61
N GLU A 189 20.38 -2.40 -10.71
CA GLU A 189 19.04 -2.08 -11.23
C GLU A 189 18.92 -2.40 -12.72
N ASP A 190 20.01 -2.26 -13.46
CA ASP A 190 20.05 -2.49 -14.91
C ASP A 190 20.28 -3.96 -15.27
N ASP A 191 20.63 -4.80 -14.31
CA ASP A 191 20.91 -6.22 -14.55
C ASP A 191 19.62 -7.06 -14.69
N ALA A 192 19.07 -7.07 -15.91
CA ALA A 192 17.91 -7.89 -16.26
C ALA A 192 18.18 -9.41 -16.11
N LYS A 193 19.43 -9.86 -16.35
CA LYS A 193 19.81 -11.27 -16.21
C LYS A 193 19.73 -11.68 -14.75
N GLN A 194 20.33 -10.90 -13.84
CA GLN A 194 20.24 -11.13 -12.41
C GLN A 194 18.79 -11.16 -11.92
N GLY A 195 17.94 -10.22 -12.38
CA GLY A 195 16.51 -10.20 -12.03
C GLY A 195 15.79 -11.50 -12.39
N ARG A 196 16.05 -12.04 -13.58
CA ARG A 196 15.52 -13.32 -14.05
C ARG A 196 16.05 -14.51 -13.22
N GLU A 197 17.32 -14.51 -12.90
CA GLU A 197 17.96 -15.58 -12.12
C GLU A 197 17.47 -15.60 -10.67
N GLU A 198 17.42 -14.46 -9.99
CA GLU A 198 16.93 -14.34 -8.62
C GLU A 198 15.48 -14.81 -8.50
N MET A 199 14.62 -14.42 -9.44
CA MET A 199 13.25 -14.92 -9.49
C MET A 199 13.21 -16.43 -9.76
N SER A 200 14.08 -16.96 -10.63
CA SER A 200 14.15 -18.41 -10.89
C SER A 200 14.56 -19.20 -9.67
N ARG A 201 15.49 -18.68 -8.84
CA ARG A 201 15.92 -19.31 -7.57
C ARG A 201 14.76 -19.40 -6.57
N ARG A 202 13.83 -18.45 -6.57
CA ARG A 202 12.60 -18.49 -5.75
C ARG A 202 11.61 -19.55 -6.19
N LYS A 203 11.76 -20.11 -7.40
CA LYS A 203 10.87 -21.12 -7.99
C LYS A 203 9.39 -20.71 -7.87
N PRO A 204 8.98 -19.54 -8.40
CA PRO A 204 7.58 -19.13 -8.32
C PRO A 204 6.70 -20.10 -9.13
N GLY A 205 5.45 -20.26 -8.70
CA GLY A 205 4.47 -21.15 -9.35
C GLY A 205 3.08 -20.54 -9.37
N LYS A 206 2.11 -21.32 -9.89
CA LYS A 206 0.71 -20.90 -10.09
C LYS A 206 -0.03 -20.43 -8.83
N ASP A 207 0.45 -20.84 -7.67
CA ASP A 207 -0.14 -20.47 -6.38
C ASP A 207 0.54 -19.25 -5.75
N ASP A 208 1.59 -18.71 -6.36
CA ASP A 208 2.28 -17.52 -5.88
C ASP A 208 1.73 -16.22 -6.52
N VAL A 209 1.81 -15.13 -5.76
CA VAL A 209 1.61 -13.77 -6.25
C VAL A 209 2.93 -13.03 -6.20
N VAL A 210 3.35 -12.44 -7.32
CA VAL A 210 4.57 -11.65 -7.42
C VAL A 210 4.22 -10.20 -7.72
N VAL A 211 4.67 -9.26 -6.88
CA VAL A 211 4.49 -7.83 -7.07
C VAL A 211 5.83 -7.21 -7.44
N GLY A 212 5.95 -6.74 -8.66
CA GLY A 212 7.08 -5.94 -9.11
C GLY A 212 6.87 -4.47 -8.79
N ILE A 213 7.87 -3.83 -8.19
CA ILE A 213 7.78 -2.47 -7.65
C ILE A 213 8.88 -1.62 -8.29
N ALA A 214 8.47 -0.58 -9.03
CA ALA A 214 9.37 0.40 -9.61
C ALA A 214 8.61 1.70 -9.88
N ALA A 215 9.07 2.83 -9.34
CA ALA A 215 8.41 4.13 -9.52
C ALA A 215 8.34 4.52 -11.01
N SER A 216 9.45 4.44 -11.72
CA SER A 216 9.48 4.64 -13.18
C SER A 216 8.76 3.55 -13.97
N GLY A 217 8.66 2.34 -13.39
CA GLY A 217 8.20 1.13 -14.06
C GLY A 217 9.14 0.63 -15.17
N ARG A 218 10.41 1.09 -15.18
CA ARG A 218 11.39 0.78 -16.25
C ARG A 218 12.54 -0.10 -15.80
N THR A 219 12.82 -0.19 -14.51
CA THR A 219 13.95 -0.92 -13.92
C THR A 219 14.12 -2.32 -14.52
N PRO A 220 15.18 -2.60 -15.31
CA PRO A 220 15.34 -3.84 -16.06
C PRO A 220 15.32 -5.09 -15.19
N PHE A 221 15.97 -5.05 -14.03
CA PHE A 221 15.95 -6.11 -13.02
C PHE A 221 14.52 -6.52 -12.65
N THR A 222 13.70 -5.54 -12.27
CA THR A 222 12.32 -5.77 -11.80
C THR A 222 11.43 -6.29 -12.93
N VAL A 223 11.55 -5.70 -14.13
CA VAL A 223 10.78 -6.12 -15.32
C VAL A 223 11.11 -7.57 -15.68
N ALA A 224 12.40 -7.94 -15.71
CA ALA A 224 12.83 -9.29 -16.05
C ALA A 224 12.38 -10.33 -15.01
N ALA A 225 12.44 -9.96 -13.72
CA ALA A 225 11.95 -10.80 -12.64
C ALA A 225 10.44 -11.08 -12.74
N VAL A 226 9.63 -10.03 -13.03
CA VAL A 226 8.18 -10.18 -13.22
C VAL A 226 7.83 -11.01 -14.45
N LYS A 227 8.52 -10.79 -15.58
CA LYS A 227 8.37 -11.64 -16.78
C LYS A 227 8.65 -13.10 -16.44
N ARG A 228 9.75 -13.36 -15.72
CA ARG A 228 10.12 -14.72 -15.31
C ARG A 228 9.08 -15.38 -14.41
N ALA A 229 8.53 -14.64 -13.44
CA ALA A 229 7.47 -15.14 -12.57
C ALA A 229 6.22 -15.52 -13.40
N ARG A 230 5.82 -14.66 -14.36
CA ARG A 230 4.68 -14.92 -15.25
C ARG A 230 4.88 -16.15 -16.12
N GLU A 231 6.08 -16.34 -16.68
CA GLU A 231 6.45 -17.55 -17.44
C GLU A 231 6.33 -18.82 -16.59
N ARG A 232 6.53 -18.73 -15.29
CA ARG A 232 6.41 -19.83 -14.34
C ARG A 232 4.97 -20.05 -13.84
N GLY A 233 4.03 -19.27 -14.36
CA GLY A 233 2.60 -19.39 -14.01
C GLY A 233 2.15 -18.62 -12.77
N ALA A 234 3.05 -17.86 -12.12
CA ALA A 234 2.67 -17.02 -10.99
C ALA A 234 1.77 -15.86 -11.44
N ARG A 235 0.87 -15.44 -10.56
CA ARG A 235 0.11 -14.21 -10.78
C ARG A 235 1.03 -13.01 -10.54
N THR A 236 1.15 -12.13 -11.54
CA THR A 236 2.08 -11.01 -11.49
C THR A 236 1.34 -9.67 -11.47
N ILE A 237 1.84 -8.75 -10.66
CA ILE A 237 1.28 -7.43 -10.43
C ILE A 237 2.40 -6.40 -10.57
N ALA A 238 2.15 -5.32 -11.32
CA ALA A 238 3.00 -4.15 -11.38
C ALA A 238 2.52 -3.11 -10.35
N LEU A 239 3.43 -2.56 -9.56
CA LEU A 239 3.22 -1.36 -8.76
C LEU A 239 4.17 -0.28 -9.27
N THR A 240 3.62 0.76 -9.88
CA THR A 240 4.38 1.83 -10.53
C THR A 240 3.68 3.18 -10.38
N CYS A 241 4.43 4.29 -10.65
CA CYS A 241 3.86 5.63 -10.67
C CYS A 241 3.65 6.17 -12.09
N ASN A 242 4.10 5.44 -13.13
CA ASN A 242 4.00 5.87 -14.52
C ASN A 242 3.15 4.90 -15.34
N PRO A 243 2.04 5.35 -15.95
CA PRO A 243 1.21 4.52 -16.81
C PRO A 243 1.94 4.13 -18.10
N GLY A 244 1.54 3.00 -18.70
CA GLY A 244 2.13 2.49 -19.95
C GLY A 244 3.58 2.04 -19.81
N SER A 245 4.06 1.78 -18.60
CA SER A 245 5.45 1.41 -18.34
C SER A 245 5.76 -0.03 -18.78
N PRO A 246 7.05 -0.36 -19.03
CA PRO A 246 7.47 -1.73 -19.32
C PRO A 246 7.05 -2.74 -18.25
N LEU A 247 7.08 -2.34 -16.97
CA LEU A 247 6.67 -3.20 -15.85
C LEU A 247 5.17 -3.51 -15.90
N GLU A 248 4.34 -2.49 -16.21
CA GLU A 248 2.91 -2.65 -16.39
C GLU A 248 2.58 -3.65 -17.50
N ARG A 249 3.25 -3.54 -18.66
CA ARG A 249 3.08 -4.48 -19.78
C ARG A 249 3.58 -5.90 -19.47
N ALA A 250 4.60 -6.02 -18.62
CA ALA A 250 5.16 -7.32 -18.23
C ALA A 250 4.24 -8.09 -17.26
N ALA A 251 3.49 -7.39 -16.43
CA ALA A 251 2.62 -7.98 -15.42
C ALA A 251 1.26 -8.39 -15.99
N GLY A 252 0.55 -9.26 -15.28
CA GLY A 252 -0.83 -9.64 -15.60
C GLY A 252 -1.88 -8.70 -15.02
N PHE A 253 -1.49 -7.83 -14.09
CA PHE A 253 -2.33 -6.83 -13.44
C PHE A 253 -1.48 -5.64 -12.99
N ALA A 254 -2.06 -4.44 -12.86
CA ALA A 254 -1.30 -3.27 -12.47
C ALA A 254 -2.03 -2.39 -11.45
N ILE A 255 -1.22 -1.77 -10.59
CA ILE A 255 -1.58 -0.67 -9.70
C ILE A 255 -0.68 0.51 -10.09
N VAL A 256 -1.27 1.53 -10.70
CA VAL A 256 -0.53 2.72 -11.19
C VAL A 256 -0.91 3.91 -10.32
N VAL A 257 -0.04 4.27 -9.36
CA VAL A 257 -0.28 5.38 -8.43
C VAL A 257 0.40 6.64 -8.94
N GLN A 258 -0.35 7.52 -9.57
CA GLN A 258 0.19 8.74 -10.16
C GLN A 258 0.37 9.85 -9.12
N VAL A 259 1.54 9.91 -8.47
CA VAL A 259 1.87 10.89 -7.42
C VAL A 259 2.39 12.24 -7.97
N GLY A 260 2.52 12.38 -9.30
CA GLY A 260 3.09 13.57 -9.92
C GLY A 260 4.61 13.72 -9.74
N PRO A 261 5.16 14.89 -10.10
CA PRO A 261 6.59 15.20 -9.96
C PRO A 261 7.01 15.24 -8.49
N GLU A 262 8.23 14.81 -8.19
CA GLU A 262 8.81 14.92 -6.85
C GLU A 262 9.28 16.35 -6.54
N VAL A 263 9.38 16.70 -5.27
CA VAL A 263 9.97 17.99 -4.85
C VAL A 263 11.41 18.12 -5.34
N LEU A 264 12.18 17.04 -5.29
CA LEU A 264 13.48 16.94 -5.95
C LEU A 264 13.30 16.06 -7.20
N ALA A 265 13.33 16.67 -8.39
CA ALA A 265 13.03 15.98 -9.66
C ALA A 265 13.85 14.70 -9.81
N GLY A 266 13.18 13.60 -10.21
CA GLY A 266 13.81 12.28 -10.37
C GLY A 266 14.04 11.50 -9.07
N SER A 267 13.93 12.14 -7.88
CA SER A 267 14.19 11.48 -6.61
C SER A 267 12.96 10.72 -6.08
N SER A 268 12.64 9.60 -6.70
CA SER A 268 11.44 8.78 -6.41
C SER A 268 11.45 8.07 -5.03
N ARG A 269 12.46 8.35 -4.18
CA ARG A 269 12.48 7.92 -2.78
C ARG A 269 11.50 8.67 -1.87
N MET A 270 10.77 9.66 -2.40
CA MET A 270 9.88 10.57 -1.68
C MET A 270 8.41 10.16 -1.86
N LYS A 271 7.59 10.91 -2.63
CA LYS A 271 6.15 10.63 -2.81
C LYS A 271 5.88 9.23 -3.40
N ALA A 272 6.64 8.85 -4.42
CA ALA A 272 6.50 7.53 -5.03
C ALA A 272 6.77 6.41 -4.02
N ALA A 273 7.82 6.53 -3.22
CA ALA A 273 8.14 5.57 -2.18
C ALA A 273 7.07 5.53 -1.07
N THR A 274 6.56 6.69 -0.65
CA THR A 274 5.46 6.79 0.32
C THR A 274 4.20 6.09 -0.22
N ALA A 275 3.84 6.31 -1.49
CA ALA A 275 2.73 5.61 -2.14
C ALA A 275 2.94 4.08 -2.16
N HIS A 276 4.13 3.62 -2.54
CA HIS A 276 4.46 2.20 -2.53
C HIS A 276 4.30 1.58 -1.14
N LYS A 277 4.84 2.24 -0.10
CA LYS A 277 4.71 1.79 1.28
C LYS A 277 3.25 1.68 1.71
N MET A 278 2.42 2.67 1.39
CA MET A 278 0.99 2.63 1.68
C MET A 278 0.30 1.45 1.00
N VAL A 279 0.57 1.22 -0.28
CA VAL A 279 -0.02 0.13 -1.07
C VAL A 279 0.41 -1.23 -0.53
N LEU A 280 1.69 -1.45 -0.23
CA LEU A 280 2.18 -2.72 0.30
C LEU A 280 1.58 -3.02 1.67
N ASN A 281 1.52 -2.05 2.57
CA ASN A 281 0.87 -2.21 3.87
C ASN A 281 -0.62 -2.58 3.74
N MET A 282 -1.35 -1.97 2.79
CA MET A 282 -2.75 -2.33 2.51
C MET A 282 -2.87 -3.77 2.01
N ILE A 283 -1.97 -4.19 1.11
CA ILE A 283 -1.99 -5.55 0.55
C ILE A 283 -1.68 -6.59 1.63
N SER A 284 -0.58 -6.44 2.36
CA SER A 284 -0.14 -7.40 3.38
C SER A 284 -1.13 -7.46 4.54
N THR A 285 -1.47 -6.32 5.14
CA THR A 285 -2.41 -6.25 6.27
C THR A 285 -3.81 -6.69 5.87
N GLY A 286 -4.32 -6.25 4.71
CA GLY A 286 -5.63 -6.64 4.20
C GLY A 286 -5.72 -8.14 3.94
N ALA A 287 -4.69 -8.73 3.33
CA ALA A 287 -4.66 -10.17 3.07
C ALA A 287 -4.62 -10.98 4.37
N MET A 288 -3.76 -10.61 5.32
CA MET A 288 -3.64 -11.30 6.61
C MET A 288 -4.91 -11.16 7.45
N SER A 289 -5.55 -9.99 7.43
CA SER A 289 -6.85 -9.78 8.10
C SER A 289 -7.92 -10.71 7.53
N ARG A 290 -8.04 -10.83 6.21
CA ARG A 290 -9.01 -11.71 5.55
C ARG A 290 -8.71 -13.20 5.72
N LEU A 291 -7.47 -13.55 6.03
CA LEU A 291 -7.06 -14.91 6.37
C LEU A 291 -7.31 -15.26 7.84
N GLY A 292 -7.72 -14.29 8.67
CA GLY A 292 -8.02 -14.50 10.08
C GLY A 292 -6.81 -14.44 11.00
N TYR A 293 -5.74 -13.78 10.57
CA TYR A 293 -4.56 -13.54 11.40
C TYR A 293 -4.78 -12.41 12.42
N VAL A 294 -5.94 -11.76 12.40
CA VAL A 294 -6.35 -10.71 13.34
C VAL A 294 -7.71 -11.04 13.95
N TYR A 295 -8.03 -10.46 15.10
CA TYR A 295 -9.35 -10.50 15.71
C TYR A 295 -9.78 -9.06 16.06
N GLY A 296 -10.83 -8.56 15.37
CA GLY A 296 -11.08 -7.12 15.34
C GLY A 296 -9.87 -6.38 14.76
N SER A 297 -9.34 -5.42 15.48
CA SER A 297 -8.09 -4.72 15.19
C SER A 297 -6.85 -5.31 15.90
N LEU A 298 -7.01 -6.43 16.61
CA LEU A 298 -5.97 -6.99 17.47
C LEU A 298 -5.05 -7.95 16.72
N MET A 299 -3.76 -7.78 16.91
CA MET A 299 -2.66 -8.57 16.34
C MET A 299 -2.49 -9.88 17.14
N ILE A 300 -3.41 -10.83 16.95
CA ILE A 300 -3.49 -12.04 17.75
C ILE A 300 -2.41 -13.10 17.48
N ASN A 301 -1.65 -12.97 16.40
CA ASN A 301 -0.61 -13.95 16.04
C ASN A 301 0.78 -13.61 16.60
N VAL A 302 0.86 -12.64 17.50
CA VAL A 302 2.10 -12.35 18.21
C VAL A 302 2.61 -13.58 18.97
N VAL A 303 3.91 -13.86 18.80
CA VAL A 303 4.59 -14.96 19.49
C VAL A 303 5.30 -14.36 20.71
N PRO A 304 4.94 -14.75 21.95
CA PRO A 304 5.53 -14.21 23.17
C PRO A 304 6.94 -14.80 23.40
N LYS A 305 7.95 -14.23 22.71
CA LYS A 305 9.35 -14.67 22.79
C LYS A 305 10.15 -13.97 23.92
N ASN A 306 9.59 -12.92 24.50
CA ASN A 306 10.20 -12.18 25.62
C ASN A 306 9.08 -11.56 26.48
N GLU A 307 9.44 -11.00 27.64
CA GLU A 307 8.48 -10.46 28.61
C GLU A 307 7.57 -9.37 27.99
N LYS A 308 8.14 -8.44 27.20
CA LYS A 308 7.37 -7.39 26.50
C LYS A 308 6.30 -7.98 25.58
N LEU A 309 6.62 -9.04 24.84
CA LEU A 309 5.67 -9.70 23.93
C LEU A 309 4.66 -10.55 24.73
N THR A 310 5.04 -11.11 25.87
CA THR A 310 4.13 -11.80 26.78
C THR A 310 3.10 -10.84 27.38
N GLN A 311 3.53 -9.69 27.88
CA GLN A 311 2.63 -8.64 28.36
C GLN A 311 1.69 -8.14 27.26
N ARG A 312 2.19 -7.96 26.03
CA ARG A 312 1.36 -7.61 24.88
C ARG A 312 0.32 -8.69 24.59
N ALA A 313 0.69 -9.97 24.63
CA ALA A 313 -0.24 -11.07 24.42
C ALA A 313 -1.35 -11.09 25.47
N VAL A 314 -1.00 -10.87 26.75
CA VAL A 314 -1.98 -10.75 27.85
C VAL A 314 -2.94 -9.58 27.60
N ALA A 315 -2.43 -8.38 27.28
CA ALA A 315 -3.28 -7.22 26.98
C ALA A 315 -4.21 -7.45 25.77
N ILE A 316 -3.75 -8.18 24.74
CA ILE A 316 -4.57 -8.59 23.61
C ILE A 316 -5.70 -9.53 24.07
N LEU A 317 -5.42 -10.48 24.97
CA LEU A 317 -6.42 -11.41 25.51
C LEU A 317 -7.47 -10.68 26.35
N GLU A 318 -7.06 -9.75 27.21
CA GLU A 318 -7.96 -8.88 27.97
C GLU A 318 -8.91 -8.12 27.04
N GLN A 319 -8.38 -7.42 26.04
CA GLN A 319 -9.17 -6.66 25.07
C GLN A 319 -10.10 -7.54 24.22
N ALA A 320 -9.65 -8.74 23.85
CA ALA A 320 -10.42 -9.62 22.99
C ALA A 320 -11.57 -10.31 23.71
N SER A 321 -11.40 -10.63 25.02
CA SER A 321 -12.34 -11.47 25.78
C SER A 321 -13.06 -10.77 26.92
N GLY A 322 -12.55 -9.62 27.38
CA GLY A 322 -13.02 -8.95 28.62
C GLY A 322 -12.54 -9.64 29.90
N ALA A 323 -11.66 -10.63 29.82
CA ALA A 323 -11.09 -11.30 31.00
C ALA A 323 -10.12 -10.39 31.73
N ASP A 324 -9.97 -10.61 33.05
CA ASP A 324 -8.93 -9.95 33.85
C ASP A 324 -7.52 -10.47 33.47
N SER A 325 -6.48 -9.73 33.91
CA SER A 325 -5.09 -10.04 33.61
C SER A 325 -4.65 -11.43 34.10
N ALA A 326 -5.15 -11.86 35.26
CA ALA A 326 -4.80 -13.18 35.80
C ALA A 326 -5.42 -14.31 34.99
N ALA A 327 -6.69 -14.19 34.57
CA ALA A 327 -7.34 -15.14 33.71
C ALA A 327 -6.70 -15.16 32.28
N ALA A 328 -6.37 -14.01 31.73
CA ALA A 328 -5.68 -13.89 30.45
C ALA A 328 -4.31 -14.59 30.48
N ARG A 329 -3.52 -14.37 31.53
CA ARG A 329 -2.21 -15.01 31.72
C ARG A 329 -2.36 -16.55 31.84
N ARG A 330 -3.28 -17.03 32.68
CA ARG A 330 -3.56 -18.48 32.80
C ARG A 330 -3.97 -19.09 31.48
N ALA A 331 -4.81 -18.41 30.70
CA ALA A 331 -5.24 -18.88 29.40
C ALA A 331 -4.08 -18.91 28.39
N LEU A 332 -3.20 -17.94 28.41
CA LEU A 332 -2.00 -17.90 27.57
C LEU A 332 -1.08 -19.08 27.87
N GLU A 333 -0.82 -19.37 29.13
CA GLU A 333 -0.02 -20.52 29.59
C GLU A 333 -0.69 -21.83 29.19
N ALA A 334 -1.97 -22.01 29.53
CA ALA A 334 -2.74 -23.21 29.18
C ALA A 334 -2.82 -23.45 27.67
N SER A 335 -2.79 -22.38 26.86
CA SER A 335 -2.76 -22.49 25.39
C SER A 335 -1.42 -22.97 24.83
N GLY A 336 -0.36 -23.05 25.66
CA GLY A 336 1.03 -23.25 25.25
C GLY A 336 1.59 -22.02 24.55
N HIS A 337 1.35 -20.85 25.10
CA HIS A 337 1.77 -19.53 24.59
C HIS A 337 1.28 -19.23 23.16
N ARG A 338 0.11 -19.78 22.79
CA ARG A 338 -0.52 -19.56 21.48
C ARG A 338 -1.70 -18.61 21.61
N THR A 339 -1.48 -17.33 21.43
CA THR A 339 -2.49 -16.28 21.60
C THR A 339 -3.81 -16.57 20.86
N PRO A 340 -3.83 -17.04 19.56
CA PRO A 340 -5.10 -17.38 18.91
C PRO A 340 -5.87 -18.49 19.60
N VAL A 341 -5.17 -19.47 20.19
CA VAL A 341 -5.80 -20.57 20.95
C VAL A 341 -6.39 -20.03 22.23
N ALA A 342 -5.65 -19.21 22.97
CA ALA A 342 -6.11 -18.59 24.19
C ALA A 342 -7.35 -17.68 23.98
N VAL A 343 -7.40 -16.92 22.88
CA VAL A 343 -8.59 -16.13 22.50
C VAL A 343 -9.82 -17.04 22.33
N VAL A 344 -9.68 -18.16 21.59
CA VAL A 344 -10.81 -19.11 21.43
C VAL A 344 -11.21 -19.75 22.76
N MET A 345 -10.24 -20.15 23.59
CA MET A 345 -10.52 -20.73 24.93
C MET A 345 -11.31 -19.76 25.78
N LEU A 346 -10.88 -18.49 25.88
CA LEU A 346 -11.52 -17.49 26.72
C LEU A 346 -12.93 -17.14 26.24
N ILE A 347 -13.09 -16.86 24.95
CA ILE A 347 -14.36 -16.37 24.41
C ILE A 347 -15.41 -17.49 24.28
N ALA A 348 -14.99 -18.70 23.90
CA ALA A 348 -15.91 -19.83 23.75
C ALA A 348 -16.09 -20.65 25.04
N GLY A 349 -15.28 -20.40 26.09
CA GLY A 349 -15.34 -21.16 27.34
C GLY A 349 -14.93 -22.62 27.18
N VAL A 350 -13.97 -22.95 26.29
CA VAL A 350 -13.61 -24.31 25.95
C VAL A 350 -12.16 -24.65 26.31
N ALA A 351 -11.89 -25.94 26.48
CA ALA A 351 -10.54 -26.44 26.72
C ALA A 351 -9.64 -26.29 25.48
N ARG A 352 -8.32 -26.28 25.70
CA ARG A 352 -7.29 -26.13 24.62
C ARG A 352 -7.51 -27.07 23.45
N ALA A 353 -7.82 -28.35 23.69
CA ALA A 353 -8.01 -29.34 22.63
C ALA A 353 -9.16 -28.94 21.68
N GLN A 354 -10.28 -28.48 22.23
CA GLN A 354 -11.44 -28.01 21.46
C GLN A 354 -11.11 -26.72 20.69
N ALA A 355 -10.42 -25.77 21.32
CA ALA A 355 -9.99 -24.54 20.66
C ALA A 355 -9.04 -24.81 19.47
N VAL A 356 -8.08 -25.73 19.63
CA VAL A 356 -7.17 -26.16 18.55
C VAL A 356 -7.94 -26.85 17.43
N ALA A 357 -8.87 -27.75 17.74
CA ALA A 357 -9.70 -28.42 16.76
C ALA A 357 -10.57 -27.43 15.96
N ALA A 358 -11.19 -26.46 16.66
CA ALA A 358 -11.99 -25.41 16.02
C ALA A 358 -11.13 -24.49 15.09
N LEU A 359 -9.93 -24.11 15.52
CA LEU A 359 -8.99 -23.36 14.69
C LEU A 359 -8.55 -24.15 13.44
N LYS A 360 -8.34 -25.45 13.55
CA LYS A 360 -8.05 -26.32 12.41
C LYS A 360 -9.23 -26.36 11.44
N LYS A 361 -10.46 -26.57 11.91
CA LYS A 361 -11.69 -26.59 11.11
C LYS A 361 -11.99 -25.24 10.43
N SER A 362 -11.64 -24.12 11.09
CA SER A 362 -11.85 -22.76 10.57
C SER A 362 -10.74 -22.26 9.65
N SER A 363 -9.76 -23.09 9.28
CA SER A 363 -8.55 -22.66 8.56
C SER A 363 -7.83 -21.52 9.26
N ARG A 364 -7.71 -21.58 10.59
CA ARG A 364 -7.09 -20.60 11.51
C ARG A 364 -7.85 -19.27 11.68
N ASN A 365 -9.03 -19.13 11.10
CA ASN A 365 -9.85 -17.95 11.33
C ASN A 365 -10.44 -17.99 12.74
N VAL A 366 -9.96 -17.11 13.63
CA VAL A 366 -10.32 -17.11 15.06
C VAL A 366 -11.81 -16.84 15.29
N ARG A 367 -12.40 -15.86 14.57
CA ARG A 367 -13.83 -15.55 14.71
C ARG A 367 -14.70 -16.76 14.37
N ARG A 368 -14.38 -17.44 13.27
CA ARG A 368 -15.06 -18.67 12.87
C ARG A 368 -14.79 -19.83 13.84
N ALA A 369 -13.56 -19.91 14.38
CA ALA A 369 -13.22 -20.93 15.39
C ALA A 369 -14.04 -20.76 16.66
N ILE A 370 -14.24 -19.53 17.12
CA ILE A 370 -15.10 -19.23 18.28
C ILE A 370 -16.52 -19.71 18.01
N SER A 371 -17.11 -19.38 16.85
CA SER A 371 -18.47 -19.84 16.49
C SER A 371 -18.58 -21.38 16.47
N ILE A 372 -17.58 -22.06 15.92
CA ILE A 372 -17.52 -23.53 15.90
C ILE A 372 -17.41 -24.11 17.32
N ALA A 373 -16.56 -23.55 18.16
CA ALA A 373 -16.31 -24.03 19.51
C ALA A 373 -17.50 -23.77 20.46
N SER A 374 -18.22 -22.66 20.28
CA SER A 374 -19.42 -22.32 21.07
C SER A 374 -20.69 -23.04 20.63
N ASN A 375 -20.63 -23.99 19.70
CA ASN A 375 -21.80 -24.67 19.09
C ASN A 375 -22.85 -23.72 18.48
N LYS A 376 -22.49 -22.46 18.20
CA LYS A 376 -23.37 -21.45 17.58
C LYS A 376 -23.35 -21.51 16.03
N TRP A 377 -22.78 -22.56 15.46
CA TRP A 377 -22.62 -22.71 14.00
C TRP A 377 -23.93 -23.01 13.25
N ASN A 378 -24.99 -23.52 13.94
CA ASN A 378 -26.25 -23.91 13.30
C ASN A 378 -27.30 -22.81 13.27
N ALA A 379 -26.94 -21.52 13.52
CA ALA A 379 -27.90 -20.42 13.67
C ALA A 379 -27.69 -19.24 12.71
N VAL A 380 -26.93 -19.44 11.60
CA VAL A 380 -26.82 -18.42 10.51
C VAL A 380 -26.89 -19.09 9.16
#